data_f749030e9e3d94f9f87f921d11834596
#
_entry.id   f749030e9e3d94f9f87f921d11834596
#
_cell.length_a   1.000
_cell.length_b   1.000
_cell.length_c   1.000
_cell.angle_alpha   90.00
_cell.angle_beta   90.00
_cell.angle_gamma   90.00
#
_symmetry.space_group_name_H-M   'P 1'
#
loop_
_entity.id
_entity.type
_entity.pdbx_description
1 polymer ?
#
loop_
_entity_poly.entity_id
_entity_poly.type
_entity_poly.pdbx_seq_one_letter_code
_entity_poly.pdbx_strand_id
1 'polypeptide(L)'
;EVDITVGTSYDATGEAMSAGTIDLGWLPGGTYALYSDDTEVILTATRNGLSNDSTNPADWNGEANATKKDGPQLTYYRSLIYATPSPYGKELAAKVNAGEELTWDDLNSANWSVMGTSSPAGYIYPALWLQDRYGKGISDLSSAVQSDSYAGAFARLASGQVDVLVTY
;
A
#
# COMPACT_ATOMS: atom_id res chain seq x y z
N GLU A 1 20.00 27.81 2.91
CA GLU A 1 19.43 27.05 4.02
C GLU A 1 18.26 26.25 3.45
N VAL A 2 18.07 25.00 3.86
CA VAL A 2 16.96 24.14 3.44
C VAL A 2 16.17 23.78 4.69
N ASP A 3 14.90 24.19 4.73
CA ASP A 3 13.97 23.81 5.78
C ASP A 3 13.23 22.53 5.37
N ILE A 4 13.24 21.51 6.23
CA ILE A 4 12.60 20.23 5.96
C ILE A 4 11.45 20.05 6.95
N THR A 5 10.27 19.81 6.39
CA THR A 5 9.08 19.47 7.17
C THR A 5 8.49 18.16 6.71
N VAL A 6 7.89 17.40 7.61
CA VAL A 6 7.17 16.17 7.29
C VAL A 6 5.68 16.50 7.21
N GLY A 7 5.09 16.32 6.03
CA GLY A 7 3.65 16.50 5.83
C GLY A 7 2.83 15.46 6.61
N THR A 8 1.64 15.84 7.01
CA THR A 8 0.72 14.95 7.76
C THR A 8 0.09 13.87 6.86
N SER A 9 0.00 14.14 5.56
CA SER A 9 -0.47 13.21 4.53
C SER A 9 0.12 13.58 3.17
N TYR A 10 -0.01 12.69 2.19
CA TYR A 10 0.38 12.99 0.80
C TYR A 10 -0.44 14.12 0.22
N ASP A 11 -1.76 14.16 0.50
CA ASP A 11 -2.65 15.23 0.02
C ASP A 11 -2.25 16.58 0.60
N ALA A 12 -2.00 16.66 1.91
CA ALA A 12 -1.54 17.89 2.55
C ALA A 12 -0.22 18.42 1.96
N THR A 13 0.69 17.52 1.57
CA THR A 13 1.92 17.89 0.87
C THR A 13 1.62 18.39 -0.55
N GLY A 14 0.75 17.72 -1.29
CA GLY A 14 0.33 18.17 -2.63
C GLY A 14 -0.36 19.53 -2.61
N GLU A 15 -1.28 19.74 -1.68
CA GLU A 15 -1.95 21.04 -1.46
C GLU A 15 -0.97 22.17 -1.13
N ALA A 16 0.02 21.90 -0.27
CA ALA A 16 1.04 22.88 0.09
C ALA A 16 1.95 23.24 -1.11
N MET A 17 2.24 22.27 -1.99
CA MET A 17 2.96 22.51 -3.25
C MET A 17 2.13 23.36 -4.20
N SER A 18 0.85 23.01 -4.46
CA SER A 18 -0.05 23.79 -5.31
C SER A 18 -0.27 25.21 -4.80
N ALA A 19 -0.33 25.39 -3.48
CA ALA A 19 -0.45 26.70 -2.85
C ALA A 19 0.88 27.50 -2.84
N GLY A 20 2.00 26.93 -3.28
CA GLY A 20 3.31 27.58 -3.27
C GLY A 20 3.88 27.83 -1.88
N THR A 21 3.42 27.11 -0.86
CA THR A 21 3.93 27.23 0.52
C THR A 21 5.15 26.37 0.78
N ILE A 22 5.41 25.40 -0.08
CA ILE A 22 6.65 24.61 -0.14
C ILE A 22 7.16 24.55 -1.59
N ASP A 23 8.47 24.67 -1.75
CA ASP A 23 9.12 24.72 -3.06
C ASP A 23 9.33 23.32 -3.66
N LEU A 24 9.62 22.31 -2.83
CA LEU A 24 9.91 20.95 -3.23
C LEU A 24 9.16 19.97 -2.33
N GLY A 25 8.47 19.01 -2.91
CA GLY A 25 7.74 17.97 -2.19
C GLY A 25 8.01 16.57 -2.73
N TRP A 26 7.88 15.58 -1.87
CA TRP A 26 7.99 14.16 -2.21
C TRP A 26 6.60 13.56 -2.27
N LEU A 27 6.12 13.22 -3.47
CA LEU A 27 4.79 12.64 -3.69
C LEU A 27 4.88 11.28 -4.39
N PRO A 28 4.02 10.31 -4.02
CA PRO A 28 3.79 9.14 -4.86
C PRO A 28 3.17 9.55 -6.21
N GLY A 29 3.46 8.78 -7.28
CA GLY A 29 2.97 9.10 -8.62
C GLY A 29 1.44 9.24 -8.73
N GLY A 30 0.68 8.42 -7.98
CA GLY A 30 -0.79 8.54 -7.94
C GLY A 30 -1.27 9.83 -7.29
N THR A 31 -0.63 10.27 -6.21
CA THR A 31 -0.94 11.57 -5.57
C THR A 31 -0.50 12.72 -6.46
N TYR A 32 0.71 12.65 -7.06
CA TYR A 32 1.18 13.66 -8.00
C TYR A 32 0.17 13.93 -9.13
N ALA A 33 -0.47 12.89 -9.66
CA ALA A 33 -1.45 13.04 -10.74
C ALA A 33 -2.64 13.96 -10.38
N LEU A 34 -2.96 14.12 -9.09
CA LEU A 34 -4.01 15.03 -8.60
C LEU A 34 -3.57 16.50 -8.58
N TYR A 35 -2.26 16.75 -8.59
CA TYR A 35 -1.65 18.09 -8.47
C TYR A 35 -0.76 18.43 -9.66
N SER A 36 -0.87 17.68 -10.75
CA SER A 36 -0.02 17.82 -11.94
C SER A 36 -0.19 19.14 -12.70
N ASP A 37 -1.32 19.83 -12.49
CA ASP A 37 -1.57 21.11 -13.11
C ASP A 37 -0.74 22.25 -12.50
N ASP A 38 -0.36 22.12 -11.21
CA ASP A 38 0.35 23.12 -10.44
C ASP A 38 1.79 22.73 -10.09
N THR A 39 2.20 21.50 -10.43
CA THR A 39 3.50 20.96 -10.01
C THR A 39 4.20 20.23 -11.16
N GLU A 40 5.53 20.18 -11.13
CA GLU A 40 6.34 19.49 -12.13
C GLU A 40 7.27 18.46 -11.48
N VAL A 41 7.44 17.30 -12.13
CA VAL A 41 8.42 16.29 -11.69
C VAL A 41 9.81 16.72 -12.15
N ILE A 42 10.71 16.95 -11.20
CA ILE A 42 12.11 17.26 -11.47
C ILE A 42 13.07 16.09 -11.20
N LEU A 43 12.69 15.17 -10.31
CA LEU A 43 13.47 13.98 -9.93
C LEU A 43 12.53 12.83 -9.62
N THR A 44 12.99 11.60 -9.90
CA THR A 44 12.31 10.38 -9.46
C THR A 44 13.21 9.57 -8.56
N ALA A 45 12.66 9.05 -7.45
CA ALA A 45 13.39 8.14 -6.59
C ALA A 45 13.55 6.77 -7.25
N THR A 46 14.74 6.21 -7.17
CA THR A 46 15.00 4.83 -7.55
C THR A 46 15.43 4.02 -6.33
N ARG A 47 15.30 2.72 -6.42
CA ARG A 47 15.73 1.78 -5.38
C ARG A 47 16.31 0.51 -5.97
N ASN A 48 17.11 -0.19 -5.21
CA ASN A 48 17.54 -1.53 -5.59
C ASN A 48 16.33 -2.47 -5.55
N GLY A 49 16.26 -3.38 -6.51
CA GLY A 49 15.23 -4.41 -6.54
C GLY A 49 15.30 -5.35 -5.34
N LEU A 50 14.21 -6.02 -5.06
CA LEU A 50 14.12 -7.05 -4.04
C LEU A 50 14.52 -8.43 -4.60
N SER A 51 14.88 -9.36 -3.73
CA SER A 51 15.17 -10.75 -4.08
C SER A 51 13.95 -11.46 -4.66
N ASN A 52 12.76 -11.09 -4.22
CA ASN A 52 11.48 -11.55 -4.75
C ASN A 52 10.74 -10.38 -5.43
N ASP A 53 10.22 -10.63 -6.62
CA ASP A 53 9.34 -9.72 -7.37
C ASP A 53 8.23 -10.51 -8.08
N SER A 54 7.79 -11.61 -7.48
CA SER A 54 6.75 -12.49 -8.02
C SER A 54 5.38 -11.81 -8.04
N THR A 55 4.55 -12.22 -8.99
CA THR A 55 3.11 -11.90 -9.03
C THR A 55 2.25 -12.94 -8.30
N ASN A 56 2.83 -14.08 -7.91
CA ASN A 56 2.15 -15.09 -7.12
C ASN A 56 2.30 -14.77 -5.63
N PRO A 57 1.21 -14.55 -4.89
CA PRO A 57 1.26 -14.18 -3.47
C PRO A 57 1.93 -15.24 -2.59
N ALA A 58 1.80 -16.52 -2.89
CA ALA A 58 2.42 -17.60 -2.10
C ALA A 58 3.95 -17.50 -2.06
N ASP A 59 4.58 -16.98 -3.11
CA ASP A 59 6.04 -16.84 -3.19
C ASP A 59 6.60 -15.82 -2.19
N TRP A 60 5.74 -14.97 -1.60
CA TRP A 60 6.13 -13.98 -0.60
C TRP A 60 6.11 -14.53 0.83
N ASN A 61 5.60 -15.74 1.03
CA ASN A 61 5.40 -16.34 2.36
C ASN A 61 6.52 -17.31 2.78
N GLY A 62 7.57 -17.44 1.98
CA GLY A 62 8.72 -18.32 2.26
C GLY A 62 9.88 -17.57 2.91
N GLU A 63 10.96 -17.44 2.16
CA GLU A 63 12.16 -16.77 2.63
C GLU A 63 11.95 -15.25 2.79
N ALA A 64 12.63 -14.67 3.75
CA ALA A 64 12.60 -13.23 3.96
C ALA A 64 13.11 -12.50 2.72
N ASN A 65 12.36 -11.51 2.27
CA ASN A 65 12.73 -10.69 1.14
C ASN A 65 13.92 -9.79 1.50
N ALA A 66 14.86 -9.64 0.58
CA ALA A 66 16.08 -8.85 0.78
C ALA A 66 16.32 -7.92 -0.40
N THR A 67 16.91 -6.76 -0.12
CA THR A 67 17.35 -5.83 -1.16
C THR A 67 18.56 -6.38 -1.90
N LYS A 68 18.51 -6.45 -3.23
CA LYS A 68 19.66 -6.80 -4.06
C LYS A 68 20.71 -5.69 -4.01
N LYS A 69 21.94 -6.02 -3.62
CA LYS A 69 23.03 -5.03 -3.53
C LYS A 69 23.50 -4.58 -4.90
N ASP A 70 23.52 -5.51 -5.87
CA ASP A 70 24.00 -5.30 -7.23
C ASP A 70 22.86 -5.65 -8.19
N GLY A 71 22.21 -4.66 -8.72
CA GLY A 71 21.10 -4.86 -9.65
C GLY A 71 20.65 -3.53 -10.26
N PRO A 72 19.79 -3.57 -11.29
CA PRO A 72 19.26 -2.36 -11.88
C PRO A 72 18.45 -1.57 -10.84
N GLN A 73 18.57 -0.25 -10.90
CA GLN A 73 17.70 0.63 -10.14
C GLN A 73 16.27 0.54 -10.67
N LEU A 74 15.31 0.34 -9.78
CA LEU A 74 13.89 0.26 -10.10
C LEU A 74 13.19 1.57 -9.73
N THR A 75 12.19 1.94 -10.52
CA THR A 75 11.30 3.09 -10.29
C THR A 75 9.91 2.67 -9.80
N TYR A 76 9.73 1.41 -9.44
CA TYR A 76 8.48 0.85 -8.95
C TYR A 76 8.67 0.00 -7.70
N TYR A 77 7.57 -0.27 -7.03
CA TYR A 77 7.43 -1.27 -5.97
C TYR A 77 6.02 -1.88 -6.07
N ARG A 78 5.81 -3.02 -5.39
CA ARG A 78 4.51 -3.69 -5.41
C ARG A 78 3.65 -3.22 -4.24
N SER A 79 2.36 -3.07 -4.51
CA SER A 79 1.34 -3.06 -3.46
C SER A 79 1.09 -4.51 -3.02
N LEU A 80 1.02 -4.73 -1.73
CA LEU A 80 0.82 -6.05 -1.14
C LEU A 80 -0.36 -6.02 -0.17
N ILE A 81 -1.17 -7.08 -0.22
CA ILE A 81 -2.28 -7.32 0.71
C ILE A 81 -1.83 -8.44 1.64
N TYR A 82 -1.67 -8.16 2.93
CA TYR A 82 -1.18 -9.09 3.93
C TYR A 82 -2.31 -9.62 4.79
N ALA A 83 -2.32 -10.93 5.01
CA ALA A 83 -3.05 -11.52 6.12
C ALA A 83 -2.25 -11.35 7.41
N THR A 84 -2.91 -10.91 8.48
CA THR A 84 -2.29 -10.72 9.79
C THR A 84 -2.22 -12.03 10.57
N PRO A 85 -1.46 -12.11 11.68
CA PRO A 85 -1.43 -13.31 12.53
C PRO A 85 -2.69 -13.50 13.39
N SER A 86 -3.78 -12.76 13.14
CA SER A 86 -5.08 -13.01 13.76
C SER A 86 -5.60 -14.42 13.42
N PRO A 87 -6.56 -14.98 14.16
CA PRO A 87 -7.15 -16.28 13.82
C PRO A 87 -7.65 -16.31 12.37
N TYR A 88 -8.43 -15.32 11.96
CA TYR A 88 -9.00 -15.27 10.62
C TYR A 88 -7.95 -14.96 9.54
N GLY A 89 -6.99 -14.08 9.82
CA GLY A 89 -5.86 -13.83 8.92
C GLY A 89 -5.05 -15.09 8.63
N LYS A 90 -4.86 -15.98 9.63
CA LYS A 90 -4.20 -17.28 9.44
C LYS A 90 -5.00 -18.22 8.54
N GLU A 91 -6.33 -18.20 8.59
CA GLU A 91 -7.19 -18.98 7.69
C GLU A 91 -7.04 -18.50 6.24
N LEU A 92 -7.05 -17.18 6.02
CA LEU A 92 -6.81 -16.59 4.70
C LEU A 92 -5.41 -16.95 4.16
N ALA A 93 -4.39 -16.81 4.99
CA ALA A 93 -3.02 -17.18 4.62
C ALA A 93 -2.89 -18.67 4.28
N ALA A 94 -3.57 -19.55 5.02
CA ALA A 94 -3.56 -20.99 4.76
C ALA A 94 -4.16 -21.33 3.39
N LYS A 95 -5.28 -20.69 3.00
CA LYS A 95 -5.88 -20.85 1.67
C LYS A 95 -4.91 -20.43 0.56
N VAL A 96 -4.32 -19.24 0.67
CA VAL A 96 -3.34 -18.73 -0.31
C VAL A 96 -2.14 -19.66 -0.44
N ASN A 97 -1.59 -20.14 0.67
CA ASN A 97 -0.44 -21.05 0.68
C ASN A 97 -0.79 -22.45 0.10
N ALA A 98 -2.05 -22.85 0.19
CA ALA A 98 -2.53 -24.08 -0.44
C ALA A 98 -2.82 -23.91 -1.96
N GLY A 99 -2.66 -22.69 -2.50
CA GLY A 99 -2.97 -22.37 -3.90
C GLY A 99 -4.47 -22.19 -4.15
N GLU A 100 -5.28 -22.02 -3.10
CA GLU A 100 -6.70 -21.75 -3.22
C GLU A 100 -6.95 -20.26 -3.53
N GLU A 101 -7.94 -19.98 -4.36
CA GLU A 101 -8.39 -18.61 -4.60
C GLU A 101 -9.29 -18.14 -3.46
N LEU A 102 -9.03 -16.93 -2.97
CA LEU A 102 -9.92 -16.29 -2.00
C LEU A 102 -11.19 -15.82 -2.71
N THR A 103 -12.33 -16.06 -2.08
CA THR A 103 -13.63 -15.55 -2.52
C THR A 103 -13.86 -14.13 -2.03
N TRP A 104 -14.85 -13.44 -2.60
CA TRP A 104 -15.29 -12.15 -2.04
C TRP A 104 -15.72 -12.28 -0.57
N ASP A 105 -16.44 -13.35 -0.22
CA ASP A 105 -16.91 -13.57 1.14
C ASP A 105 -15.76 -13.77 2.13
N ASP A 106 -14.69 -14.43 1.72
CA ASP A 106 -13.46 -14.53 2.51
C ASP A 106 -12.88 -13.14 2.83
N LEU A 107 -12.79 -12.27 1.83
CA LEU A 107 -12.23 -10.94 1.99
C LEU A 107 -13.18 -9.99 2.73
N ASN A 108 -14.48 -10.08 2.45
CA ASN A 108 -15.49 -9.23 3.06
C ASN A 108 -15.77 -9.57 4.54
N SER A 109 -15.43 -10.79 4.97
CA SER A 109 -15.53 -11.21 6.38
C SER A 109 -14.37 -10.74 7.23
N ALA A 110 -13.28 -10.27 6.62
CA ALA A 110 -12.09 -9.78 7.30
C ALA A 110 -12.23 -8.31 7.74
N ASN A 111 -11.53 -7.96 8.82
CA ASN A 111 -11.32 -6.56 9.22
C ASN A 111 -10.08 -6.02 8.52
N TRP A 112 -10.24 -4.99 7.71
CA TRP A 112 -9.18 -4.42 6.89
C TRP A 112 -8.58 -3.15 7.50
N SER A 113 -7.27 -2.97 7.35
CA SER A 113 -6.61 -1.67 7.48
C SER A 113 -6.09 -1.22 6.12
N VAL A 114 -6.55 -0.04 5.69
CA VAL A 114 -6.16 0.60 4.43
C VAL A 114 -5.60 1.98 4.69
N MET A 115 -4.96 2.58 3.71
CA MET A 115 -4.49 3.96 3.77
C MET A 115 -5.53 4.94 3.19
N GLY A 116 -5.21 6.23 3.17
CA GLY A 116 -6.01 7.23 2.48
C GLY A 116 -6.18 6.95 0.99
N THR A 117 -7.26 7.46 0.41
CA THR A 117 -7.69 7.17 -0.97
C THR A 117 -6.70 7.58 -2.05
N SER A 118 -5.79 8.50 -1.76
CA SER A 118 -4.71 8.92 -2.67
C SER A 118 -3.46 8.06 -2.58
N SER A 119 -3.39 7.11 -1.63
CA SER A 119 -2.24 6.22 -1.47
C SER A 119 -2.23 5.12 -2.53
N PRO A 120 -1.23 5.08 -3.45
CA PRO A 120 -1.19 4.07 -4.49
C PRO A 120 -1.17 2.64 -3.94
N ALA A 121 -0.16 2.30 -3.14
CA ALA A 121 -0.02 0.94 -2.62
C ALA A 121 -1.01 0.60 -1.51
N GLY A 122 -1.42 1.60 -0.72
CA GLY A 122 -2.29 1.38 0.44
C GLY A 122 -3.79 1.46 0.15
N TYR A 123 -4.18 1.89 -1.06
CA TYR A 123 -5.59 2.03 -1.43
C TYR A 123 -5.86 1.78 -2.92
N ILE A 124 -5.23 2.55 -3.82
CA ILE A 124 -5.61 2.56 -5.25
C ILE A 124 -5.41 1.19 -5.90
N TYR A 125 -4.21 0.61 -5.80
CA TYR A 125 -3.94 -0.69 -6.41
C TYR A 125 -4.72 -1.85 -5.75
N PRO A 126 -4.88 -1.92 -4.42
CA PRO A 126 -5.79 -2.87 -3.79
C PRO A 126 -7.24 -2.73 -4.26
N ALA A 127 -7.74 -1.50 -4.41
CA ALA A 127 -9.09 -1.25 -4.91
C ALA A 127 -9.26 -1.72 -6.36
N LEU A 128 -8.27 -1.45 -7.21
CA LEU A 128 -8.27 -1.93 -8.59
C LEU A 128 -8.23 -3.46 -8.67
N TRP A 129 -7.43 -4.10 -7.83
CA TRP A 129 -7.36 -5.56 -7.76
C TRP A 129 -8.70 -6.18 -7.33
N LEU A 130 -9.36 -5.61 -6.31
CA LEU A 130 -10.70 -6.03 -5.88
C LEU A 130 -11.73 -5.83 -7.01
N GLN A 131 -11.67 -4.69 -7.70
CA GLN A 131 -12.56 -4.39 -8.81
C GLN A 131 -12.40 -5.36 -9.98
N ASP A 132 -11.14 -5.67 -10.34
CA ASP A 132 -10.84 -6.59 -11.43
C ASP A 132 -11.32 -8.02 -11.14
N ARG A 133 -11.11 -8.49 -9.91
CA ARG A 133 -11.41 -9.87 -9.53
C ARG A 133 -12.87 -10.11 -9.14
N TYR A 134 -13.49 -9.15 -8.46
CA TYR A 134 -14.80 -9.35 -7.83
C TYR A 134 -15.85 -8.34 -8.29
N GLY A 135 -15.49 -7.34 -9.11
CA GLY A 135 -16.39 -6.26 -9.49
C GLY A 135 -16.79 -5.36 -8.32
N LYS A 136 -15.98 -5.32 -7.26
CA LYS A 136 -16.25 -4.63 -5.99
C LYS A 136 -15.01 -3.85 -5.55
N GLY A 137 -15.22 -2.76 -4.78
CA GLY A 137 -14.14 -1.92 -4.27
C GLY A 137 -13.94 -2.04 -2.75
N ILE A 138 -12.97 -1.29 -2.23
CA ILE A 138 -12.72 -1.20 -0.78
C ILE A 138 -13.95 -0.65 -0.04
N SER A 139 -14.72 0.25 -0.67
CA SER A 139 -15.96 0.80 -0.10
C SER A 139 -17.09 -0.23 0.05
N ASP A 140 -16.99 -1.37 -0.61
CA ASP A 140 -17.98 -2.46 -0.52
C ASP A 140 -17.65 -3.46 0.60
N LEU A 141 -16.46 -3.34 1.20
CA LEU A 141 -16.06 -4.17 2.34
C LEU A 141 -16.89 -3.83 3.58
N SER A 142 -17.34 -4.86 4.29
CA SER A 142 -18.12 -4.69 5.52
C SER A 142 -17.34 -4.02 6.65
N SER A 143 -16.03 -4.20 6.68
CA SER A 143 -15.15 -3.65 7.71
C SER A 143 -13.79 -3.23 7.13
N ALA A 144 -13.63 -1.93 6.90
CA ALA A 144 -12.36 -1.33 6.50
C ALA A 144 -12.13 -0.06 7.32
N VAL A 145 -10.96 0.05 7.95
CA VAL A 145 -10.55 1.22 8.72
C VAL A 145 -9.36 1.89 8.04
N GLN A 146 -9.46 3.20 7.86
CA GLN A 146 -8.34 4.00 7.39
C GLN A 146 -7.33 4.21 8.51
N SER A 147 -6.05 3.99 8.20
CA SER A 147 -4.92 4.34 9.06
C SER A 147 -4.21 5.57 8.50
N ASP A 148 -3.76 6.46 9.38
CA ASP A 148 -3.11 7.71 9.00
C ASP A 148 -1.66 7.50 8.53
N SER A 149 -1.06 6.36 8.89
CA SER A 149 0.30 5.99 8.52
C SER A 149 0.46 4.47 8.48
N TYR A 150 1.47 4.00 7.75
CA TYR A 150 1.83 2.57 7.77
C TYR A 150 2.25 2.11 9.17
N ALA A 151 2.93 2.96 9.95
CA ALA A 151 3.24 2.66 11.35
C ALA A 151 1.97 2.42 12.19
N GLY A 152 0.94 3.27 12.02
CA GLY A 152 -0.36 3.09 12.65
C GLY A 152 -1.07 1.81 12.20
N ALA A 153 -0.99 1.50 10.91
CA ALA A 153 -1.54 0.26 10.36
C ALA A 153 -0.87 -0.99 10.97
N PHE A 154 0.47 -0.99 11.08
CA PHE A 154 1.21 -2.07 11.75
C PHE A 154 0.93 -2.15 13.26
N ALA A 155 0.66 -1.04 13.92
CA ALA A 155 0.22 -1.06 15.33
C ALA A 155 -1.14 -1.76 15.49
N ARG A 156 -2.08 -1.55 14.55
CA ARG A 156 -3.37 -2.27 14.52
C ARG A 156 -3.18 -3.78 14.29
N LEU A 157 -2.25 -4.14 13.39
CA LEU A 157 -1.85 -5.53 13.18
C LEU A 157 -1.32 -6.15 14.48
N ALA A 158 -0.38 -5.48 15.13
CA ALA A 158 0.25 -5.98 16.35
C ALA A 158 -0.75 -6.14 17.52
N SER A 159 -1.79 -5.30 17.57
CA SER A 159 -2.85 -5.38 18.59
C SER A 159 -3.99 -6.34 18.21
N GLY A 160 -3.94 -7.01 17.06
CA GLY A 160 -4.96 -7.94 16.62
C GLY A 160 -6.29 -7.29 16.23
N GLN A 161 -6.29 -6.00 15.91
CA GLN A 161 -7.50 -5.26 15.52
C GLN A 161 -7.93 -5.52 14.07
N VAL A 162 -7.05 -6.02 13.23
CA VAL A 162 -7.29 -6.24 11.81
C VAL A 162 -6.81 -7.61 11.37
N ASP A 163 -7.49 -8.16 10.37
CA ASP A 163 -7.18 -9.46 9.76
C ASP A 163 -6.39 -9.30 8.46
N VAL A 164 -6.58 -8.16 7.81
CA VAL A 164 -5.92 -7.82 6.54
C VAL A 164 -5.32 -6.42 6.61
N LEU A 165 -4.10 -6.29 6.13
CA LEU A 165 -3.34 -5.05 6.06
C LEU A 165 -2.87 -4.82 4.63
N VAL A 166 -2.97 -3.59 4.14
CA VAL A 166 -2.44 -3.18 2.83
C VAL A 166 -1.20 -2.33 3.01
N THR A 167 -0.13 -2.64 2.27
CA THR A 167 1.15 -1.90 2.34
C THR A 167 1.99 -2.13 1.06
N TYR A 168 3.31 -1.92 1.13
CA TYR A 168 4.29 -2.16 0.06
C TYR A 168 5.56 -2.83 0.58
#